data_9e574d03700a01c13a27dde99c553a95
#
_entry.id   9e574d03700a01c13a27dde99c553a95
#
_cell.length_a   1.000
_cell.length_b   1.000
_cell.length_c   1.000
_cell.angle_alpha   90.00
_cell.angle_beta   90.00
_cell.angle_gamma   90.00
#
_symmetry.space_group_name_H-M   'P 1'
#
loop_
_entity.id
_entity.type
_entity.pdbx_description
1 polymer ?
#
loop_
_entity_poly.entity_id
_entity_poly.type
_entity_poly.pdbx_seq_one_letter_code
_entity_poly.pdbx_strand_id
1 'polypeptide(L)'
;YIMKEGKRKNVGTTVTVYLNEDSLIYADEGKIQEILEKYCNFTPWPIMFKGKQVNMKEALWNRRPQEITEEEYKEFYKKLFHDWEDPVFWIHLNVDFPFNLKGILYFPKLRNEPDFFKGEVKLYCNNVFVADNLEELIPEFLLLLKGGIDIPDIPLNVSRSFLQNDAQVQKISRYIVKKVADRFNEIFKEDRKKYEELWKDINSFIKFGLIKDDDFFEAMKDIILFKSASGDYVTLEEYKTRNKNEGEKTRIWYASSEDTQVTYLKMMKEQGIEVIFQDSPLDNHLYQHLEYKFNNIEFVRVDSELNDLLINKDKKELVDLENRTDSEKLTEIFYRALGQNVEASFSKESYGDFLKKHPQAANILAPYIKNEGDRIIINLYDMQPAVREQLGKSTLDDLFDHVYTDLKVEVKSLKTPEIPSMI
;
A
#
# COMPACT_ATOMS: atom_id res chain seq x y z
N TYR A 1 34.11 -20.59 46.82
CA TYR A 1 35.21 -20.50 45.85
C TYR A 1 36.51 -21.00 46.52
N ILE A 2 37.39 -21.55 45.66
CA ILE A 2 38.68 -22.01 46.13
C ILE A 2 39.76 -21.17 45.44
N MET A 3 40.61 -20.50 46.18
CA MET A 3 41.68 -19.70 45.64
C MET A 3 43.01 -20.50 45.78
N LYS A 4 43.72 -20.66 44.65
CA LYS A 4 45.00 -21.36 44.60
C LYS A 4 46.01 -20.56 43.81
N GLU A 5 47.27 -20.58 44.24
CA GLU A 5 48.34 -20.06 43.40
C GLU A 5 48.53 -20.89 42.15
N GLY A 6 48.75 -20.22 41.03
CA GLY A 6 48.97 -20.86 39.73
C GLY A 6 50.07 -20.15 38.93
N LYS A 7 50.74 -20.89 38.04
CA LYS A 7 51.72 -20.33 37.11
C LYS A 7 51.18 -20.31 35.71
N ARG A 8 51.28 -19.17 35.05
CA ARG A 8 50.84 -19.00 33.64
C ARG A 8 51.98 -18.39 32.83
N LYS A 9 52.18 -18.88 31.58
CA LYS A 9 53.23 -18.39 30.68
C LYS A 9 52.93 -16.99 30.14
N ASN A 10 51.68 -16.70 29.86
CA ASN A 10 51.26 -15.43 29.24
C ASN A 10 50.30 -14.69 30.18
N VAL A 11 50.31 -13.36 30.11
CA VAL A 11 49.34 -12.50 30.81
C VAL A 11 47.91 -12.77 30.26
N GLY A 12 46.93 -12.85 31.16
CA GLY A 12 45.56 -13.03 30.76
C GLY A 12 44.74 -13.83 31.78
N THR A 13 43.46 -14.03 31.51
CA THR A 13 42.50 -14.76 32.34
C THR A 13 41.93 -15.96 31.57
N THR A 14 41.74 -17.08 32.25
CA THR A 14 41.00 -18.22 31.71
C THR A 14 39.74 -18.42 32.55
N VAL A 15 38.60 -18.48 31.90
CA VAL A 15 37.32 -18.81 32.54
C VAL A 15 36.90 -20.19 32.05
N THR A 16 36.63 -21.10 32.97
CA THR A 16 36.14 -22.46 32.65
C THR A 16 34.75 -22.61 33.24
N VAL A 17 33.79 -22.93 32.38
CA VAL A 17 32.41 -23.17 32.79
C VAL A 17 32.10 -24.65 32.60
N TYR A 18 31.64 -25.32 33.67
CA TYR A 18 31.17 -26.70 33.60
C TYR A 18 29.67 -26.68 33.34
N LEU A 19 29.27 -27.32 32.24
CA LEU A 19 27.88 -27.37 31.82
C LEU A 19 27.15 -28.54 32.49
N ASN A 20 25.90 -28.33 32.90
CA ASN A 20 24.99 -29.39 33.28
C ASN A 20 24.36 -30.02 32.03
N GLU A 21 23.59 -31.10 32.18
CA GLU A 21 22.95 -31.82 31.08
C GLU A 21 22.03 -30.93 30.25
N ASP A 22 21.23 -30.05 30.86
CA ASP A 22 20.32 -29.14 30.21
C ASP A 22 21.03 -28.06 29.39
N SER A 23 22.29 -27.82 29.67
CA SER A 23 23.12 -26.76 29.05
C SER A 23 24.13 -27.28 28.03
N LEU A 24 24.11 -28.59 27.71
CA LEU A 24 25.07 -29.20 26.79
C LEU A 24 24.99 -28.63 25.36
N ILE A 25 23.85 -28.05 24.98
CA ILE A 25 23.68 -27.33 23.71
C ILE A 25 24.71 -26.22 23.52
N TYR A 26 25.18 -25.61 24.62
CA TYR A 26 26.21 -24.56 24.56
C TYR A 26 27.65 -25.12 24.43
N ALA A 27 27.81 -26.44 24.32
CA ALA A 27 29.07 -27.07 23.92
C ALA A 27 29.16 -27.27 22.40
N ASP A 28 28.06 -27.08 21.69
CA ASP A 28 28.02 -27.14 20.21
C ASP A 28 28.74 -25.93 19.60
N GLU A 29 29.59 -26.17 18.61
CA GLU A 29 30.42 -25.15 17.99
C GLU A 29 29.62 -24.13 17.20
N GLY A 30 28.60 -24.60 16.45
CA GLY A 30 27.70 -23.74 15.70
C GLY A 30 26.93 -22.80 16.63
N LYS A 31 26.45 -23.35 17.77
CA LYS A 31 25.76 -22.55 18.78
C LYS A 31 26.64 -21.50 19.44
N ILE A 32 27.92 -21.82 19.70
CA ILE A 32 28.86 -20.82 20.21
C ILE A 32 29.11 -19.73 19.15
N GLN A 33 29.28 -20.11 17.89
CA GLN A 33 29.49 -19.13 16.83
C GLN A 33 28.27 -18.20 16.68
N GLU A 34 27.07 -18.74 16.64
CA GLU A 34 25.82 -17.96 16.62
C GLU A 34 25.75 -16.94 17.77
N ILE A 35 26.08 -17.38 19.00
CA ILE A 35 26.09 -16.51 20.18
C ILE A 35 27.15 -15.40 20.05
N LEU A 36 28.35 -15.73 19.60
CA LEU A 36 29.42 -14.75 19.43
C LEU A 36 29.06 -13.73 18.34
N GLU A 37 28.50 -14.14 17.23
CA GLU A 37 28.02 -13.27 16.15
C GLU A 37 26.87 -12.38 16.62
N LYS A 38 25.91 -12.93 17.38
CA LYS A 38 24.77 -12.16 17.86
C LYS A 38 25.16 -11.11 18.92
N TYR A 39 25.92 -11.50 19.95
CA TYR A 39 26.14 -10.66 21.13
C TYR A 39 27.46 -9.89 21.11
N CYS A 40 28.47 -10.35 20.38
CA CYS A 40 29.82 -9.84 20.47
C CYS A 40 30.34 -9.24 19.16
N ASN A 41 29.51 -9.14 18.12
CA ASN A 41 29.95 -8.80 16.78
C ASN A 41 30.73 -7.48 16.69
N PHE A 42 30.31 -6.46 17.44
CA PHE A 42 30.91 -5.13 17.42
C PHE A 42 31.78 -4.82 18.66
N THR A 43 32.20 -5.87 19.36
CA THR A 43 33.19 -5.72 20.44
C THR A 43 34.51 -5.23 19.84
N PRO A 44 35.16 -4.18 20.40
CA PRO A 44 36.36 -3.59 19.78
C PRO A 44 37.58 -4.51 19.76
N TRP A 45 37.57 -5.56 20.57
CA TRP A 45 38.62 -6.54 20.65
C TRP A 45 38.37 -7.74 19.73
N PRO A 46 39.44 -8.29 19.08
CA PRO A 46 39.25 -9.46 18.23
C PRO A 46 38.85 -10.68 19.05
N ILE A 47 37.77 -11.31 18.69
CA ILE A 47 37.29 -12.57 19.27
C ILE A 47 37.72 -13.69 18.34
N MET A 48 38.61 -14.55 18.84
CA MET A 48 39.13 -15.69 18.09
C MET A 48 38.43 -16.96 18.50
N PHE A 49 37.77 -17.62 17.56
CA PHE A 49 37.16 -18.94 17.72
C PHE A 49 37.83 -19.93 16.79
N LYS A 50 38.42 -20.99 17.31
CA LYS A 50 39.20 -21.98 16.54
C LYS A 50 40.23 -21.36 15.60
N GLY A 51 40.90 -20.34 16.03
CA GLY A 51 41.94 -19.67 15.25
C GLY A 51 41.49 -18.69 14.19
N LYS A 52 40.16 -18.52 14.04
CA LYS A 52 39.55 -17.52 13.14
C LYS A 52 38.91 -16.41 13.94
N GLN A 53 39.01 -15.19 13.45
CA GLN A 53 38.28 -14.06 14.03
C GLN A 53 36.81 -14.16 13.59
N VAL A 54 35.88 -14.06 14.55
CA VAL A 54 34.44 -14.20 14.32
C VAL A 54 33.66 -12.90 14.41
N ASN A 55 34.22 -11.86 15.02
CA ASN A 55 33.56 -10.56 15.17
C ASN A 55 34.03 -9.52 14.15
N MET A 56 33.19 -8.55 13.82
CA MET A 56 33.53 -7.44 12.90
C MET A 56 34.39 -6.36 13.55
N LYS A 57 34.44 -6.28 14.87
CA LYS A 57 35.14 -5.30 15.74
C LYS A 57 34.47 -3.93 15.75
N GLU A 58 34.19 -3.37 14.59
CA GLU A 58 33.65 -2.02 14.45
C GLU A 58 32.35 -2.04 13.65
N ALA A 59 31.33 -1.38 14.19
CA ALA A 59 30.09 -1.19 13.49
C ALA A 59 30.23 -0.04 12.48
N LEU A 60 29.72 -0.24 11.27
CA LEU A 60 29.84 0.75 10.19
C LEU A 60 29.22 2.11 10.55
N TRP A 61 28.17 2.12 11.37
CA TRP A 61 27.52 3.35 11.84
C TRP A 61 28.38 4.22 12.77
N ASN A 62 29.53 3.76 13.24
CA ASN A 62 30.48 4.58 14.02
C ASN A 62 31.32 5.49 13.12
N ARG A 63 31.42 5.20 11.84
CA ARG A 63 32.15 6.02 10.85
C ARG A 63 31.23 7.12 10.32
N ARG A 64 31.82 8.18 9.77
CA ARG A 64 31.06 9.26 9.13
C ARG A 64 30.51 8.82 7.79
N PRO A 65 29.24 9.17 7.43
CA PRO A 65 28.64 8.76 6.17
C PRO A 65 29.47 9.11 4.93
N GLN A 66 30.18 10.24 4.96
CA GLN A 66 31.03 10.72 3.84
C GLN A 66 32.30 9.88 3.63
N GLU A 67 32.68 9.08 4.61
CA GLU A 67 33.89 8.22 4.58
C GLU A 67 33.58 6.78 4.17
N ILE A 68 32.31 6.47 3.89
CA ILE A 68 31.81 5.12 3.61
C ILE A 68 31.35 5.05 2.17
N THR A 69 31.84 4.07 1.43
CA THR A 69 31.40 3.82 0.05
C THR A 69 30.10 3.04 0.01
N GLU A 70 29.41 3.07 -1.14
CA GLU A 70 28.21 2.31 -1.38
C GLU A 70 28.42 0.80 -1.23
N GLU A 71 29.58 0.33 -1.70
CA GLU A 71 29.98 -1.07 -1.62
C GLU A 71 30.17 -1.51 -0.15
N GLU A 72 30.74 -0.65 0.69
CA GLU A 72 30.90 -0.93 2.13
C GLU A 72 29.54 -1.05 2.84
N TYR A 73 28.54 -0.22 2.48
CA TYR A 73 27.18 -0.35 3.01
C TYR A 73 26.53 -1.66 2.59
N LYS A 74 26.64 -2.06 1.32
CA LYS A 74 26.09 -3.31 0.80
C LYS A 74 26.77 -4.54 1.42
N GLU A 75 28.10 -4.51 1.54
CA GLU A 75 28.83 -5.60 2.20
C GLU A 75 28.46 -5.73 3.67
N PHE A 76 28.33 -4.61 4.38
CA PHE A 76 27.95 -4.61 5.77
C PHE A 76 26.55 -5.20 5.96
N TYR A 77 25.59 -4.82 5.11
CA TYR A 77 24.25 -5.40 5.10
C TYR A 77 24.29 -6.93 4.93
N LYS A 78 24.99 -7.41 3.89
CA LYS A 78 25.12 -8.85 3.62
C LYS A 78 25.74 -9.63 4.79
N LYS A 79 26.77 -9.06 5.41
CA LYS A 79 27.43 -9.68 6.56
C LYS A 79 26.56 -9.69 7.81
N LEU A 80 25.79 -8.62 8.06
CA LEU A 80 25.00 -8.48 9.27
C LEU A 80 23.72 -9.33 9.26
N PHE A 81 23.12 -9.52 8.07
CA PHE A 81 21.85 -10.22 7.90
C PHE A 81 21.96 -11.54 7.12
N HIS A 82 23.18 -11.94 6.76
CA HIS A 82 23.42 -13.13 5.92
C HIS A 82 22.54 -13.13 4.65
N ASP A 83 22.27 -11.94 4.10
CA ASP A 83 21.48 -11.75 2.90
C ASP A 83 22.38 -11.76 1.66
N TRP A 84 21.88 -12.32 0.56
CA TRP A 84 22.63 -12.42 -0.71
C TRP A 84 22.33 -11.26 -1.65
N GLU A 85 21.18 -10.62 -1.46
CA GLU A 85 20.75 -9.49 -2.29
C GLU A 85 21.23 -8.17 -1.69
N ASP A 86 21.45 -7.19 -2.57
CA ASP A 86 21.75 -5.83 -2.14
C ASP A 86 20.49 -5.17 -1.58
N PRO A 87 20.60 -4.31 -0.55
CA PRO A 87 19.51 -3.46 -0.14
C PRO A 87 19.21 -2.43 -1.24
N VAL A 88 17.93 -2.06 -1.36
CA VAL A 88 17.50 -1.03 -2.32
C VAL A 88 18.02 0.35 -1.94
N PHE A 89 17.99 0.62 -0.63
CA PHE A 89 18.33 1.93 -0.09
C PHE A 89 18.71 1.78 1.39
N TRP A 90 19.39 2.80 1.93
CA TRP A 90 19.71 2.87 3.36
C TRP A 90 19.74 4.31 3.87
N ILE A 91 19.51 4.42 5.17
CA ILE A 91 19.59 5.68 5.92
C ILE A 91 20.61 5.51 7.02
N HIS A 92 21.66 6.31 6.99
CA HIS A 92 22.67 6.34 8.03
C HIS A 92 22.30 7.39 9.08
N LEU A 93 21.99 6.94 10.29
CA LEU A 93 21.67 7.78 11.42
C LEU A 93 22.94 8.07 12.21
N ASN A 94 23.23 9.35 12.43
CA ASN A 94 24.34 9.79 13.26
C ASN A 94 23.93 11.09 13.95
N VAL A 95 23.55 10.98 15.21
CA VAL A 95 22.93 12.04 15.99
C VAL A 95 23.57 12.09 17.37
N ASP A 96 24.03 13.27 17.76
CA ASP A 96 24.66 13.49 19.07
C ASP A 96 23.72 14.26 20.03
N PHE A 97 22.65 14.89 19.52
CA PHE A 97 21.70 15.67 20.33
C PHE A 97 20.28 15.56 19.75
N PRO A 98 19.23 15.42 20.57
CA PRO A 98 19.16 15.49 22.04
C PRO A 98 19.55 14.19 22.76
N PHE A 99 19.85 13.14 22.05
CA PHE A 99 20.39 11.87 22.56
C PHE A 99 21.39 11.30 21.57
N ASN A 100 22.33 10.52 22.08
CA ASN A 100 23.32 9.87 21.25
C ASN A 100 22.67 8.65 20.56
N LEU A 101 22.51 8.72 19.21
CA LEU A 101 21.91 7.67 18.41
C LEU A 101 22.72 7.50 17.13
N LYS A 102 23.21 6.31 16.90
CA LYS A 102 23.89 5.92 15.67
C LYS A 102 23.22 4.68 15.10
N GLY A 103 23.23 4.53 13.79
CA GLY A 103 22.63 3.35 13.18
C GLY A 103 22.60 3.41 11.68
N ILE A 104 22.25 2.29 11.08
CA ILE A 104 21.95 2.19 9.65
C ILE A 104 20.67 1.39 9.50
N LEU A 105 19.68 1.99 8.86
CA LEU A 105 18.42 1.34 8.47
C LEU A 105 18.46 1.05 6.98
N TYR A 106 18.25 -0.19 6.61
CA TYR A 106 18.24 -0.67 5.23
C TYR A 106 16.82 -1.00 4.78
N PHE A 107 16.50 -0.61 3.57
CA PHE A 107 15.29 -1.01 2.86
C PHE A 107 15.61 -2.26 2.04
N PRO A 108 15.20 -3.44 2.48
CA PRO A 108 15.42 -4.67 1.73
C PRO A 108 14.57 -4.68 0.46
N LYS A 109 15.01 -5.42 -0.54
CA LYS A 109 14.20 -5.67 -1.72
C LYS A 109 13.01 -6.55 -1.36
N LEU A 110 11.80 -6.03 -1.53
CA LEU A 110 10.58 -6.80 -1.28
C LEU A 110 10.35 -7.78 -2.43
N ARG A 111 10.15 -9.05 -2.10
CA ARG A 111 9.69 -10.08 -3.05
C ARG A 111 8.17 -10.12 -2.99
N ASN A 112 7.52 -10.51 -4.09
CA ASN A 112 6.05 -10.56 -4.19
C ASN A 112 5.41 -11.73 -3.41
N GLU A 113 5.83 -12.03 -2.19
CA GLU A 113 5.32 -13.13 -1.39
C GLU A 113 4.66 -12.65 -0.09
N PRO A 114 3.64 -13.39 0.43
CA PRO A 114 2.88 -13.01 1.63
C PRO A 114 3.69 -12.99 2.95
N ASP A 115 4.90 -13.55 2.98
CA ASP A 115 5.78 -13.55 4.16
C ASP A 115 6.50 -12.22 4.43
N PHE A 116 5.91 -11.15 3.96
CA PHE A 116 6.46 -9.84 3.72
C PHE A 116 7.10 -9.12 4.88
N PHE A 117 6.87 -9.47 6.12
CA PHE A 117 7.02 -8.46 7.15
C PHE A 117 7.81 -8.91 8.36
N LYS A 118 8.91 -9.61 8.15
CA LYS A 118 9.91 -9.78 9.19
C LYS A 118 11.15 -8.97 8.85
N GLY A 119 11.06 -7.67 9.08
CA GLY A 119 12.24 -6.85 9.22
C GLY A 119 13.07 -7.33 10.41
N GLU A 120 14.31 -6.93 10.47
CA GLU A 120 15.22 -7.28 11.55
C GLU A 120 16.03 -6.06 11.94
N VAL A 121 15.50 -5.23 12.86
CA VAL A 121 16.23 -4.10 13.42
C VAL A 121 16.79 -4.50 14.77
N LYS A 122 18.12 -4.47 14.88
CA LYS A 122 18.88 -4.85 16.09
C LYS A 122 19.21 -3.62 16.91
N LEU A 123 18.92 -3.68 18.22
CA LEU A 123 19.31 -2.63 19.15
C LEU A 123 20.65 -2.99 19.81
N TYR A 124 21.51 -2.00 19.85
CA TYR A 124 22.79 -2.05 20.55
C TYR A 124 22.85 -0.93 21.60
N CYS A 125 23.64 -1.15 22.61
CA CYS A 125 24.04 -0.16 23.62
C CYS A 125 25.56 -0.22 23.77
N ASN A 126 26.25 0.83 23.34
CA ASN A 126 27.72 0.84 23.31
C ASN A 126 28.30 -0.36 22.54
N ASN A 127 27.78 -0.63 21.34
CA ASN A 127 28.12 -1.76 20.45
C ASN A 127 27.83 -3.16 21.02
N VAL A 128 27.14 -3.28 22.15
CA VAL A 128 26.70 -4.56 22.70
C VAL A 128 25.23 -4.80 22.33
N PHE A 129 24.95 -5.96 21.76
CA PHE A 129 23.57 -6.34 21.39
C PHE A 129 22.66 -6.37 22.63
N VAL A 130 21.47 -5.77 22.48
CA VAL A 130 20.44 -5.70 23.52
C VAL A 130 19.22 -6.50 23.14
N ALA A 131 18.63 -6.21 22.00
CA ALA A 131 17.37 -6.80 21.55
C ALA A 131 17.22 -6.76 20.02
N ASP A 132 16.39 -7.64 19.49
CA ASP A 132 15.94 -7.70 18.09
C ASP A 132 14.42 -7.52 17.95
N ASN A 133 13.68 -7.44 19.02
CA ASN A 133 12.29 -7.01 19.05
C ASN A 133 12.20 -5.59 19.61
N LEU A 134 11.87 -4.63 18.75
CA LEU A 134 11.91 -3.20 19.06
C LEU A 134 10.52 -2.54 18.91
N GLU A 135 9.43 -3.28 19.06
CA GLU A 135 8.05 -2.78 18.87
C GLU A 135 7.75 -1.53 19.72
N GLU A 136 8.38 -1.40 20.88
CA GLU A 136 8.20 -0.23 21.76
C GLU A 136 9.02 0.99 21.32
N LEU A 137 10.13 0.77 20.61
CA LEU A 137 11.08 1.81 20.21
C LEU A 137 10.88 2.27 18.77
N ILE A 138 10.51 1.36 17.87
CA ILE A 138 10.41 1.60 16.44
C ILE A 138 8.97 1.39 16.00
N PRO A 139 8.35 2.37 15.33
CA PRO A 139 7.00 2.22 14.78
C PRO A 139 6.88 1.00 13.87
N GLU A 140 5.68 0.41 13.84
CA GLU A 140 5.37 -0.83 13.12
C GLU A 140 5.87 -0.81 11.65
N PHE A 141 5.72 0.30 10.95
CA PHE A 141 6.13 0.41 9.54
C PHE A 141 7.66 0.40 9.35
N LEU A 142 8.44 0.84 10.36
CA LEU A 142 9.90 0.76 10.32
C LEU A 142 10.43 -0.61 10.75
N LEU A 143 9.60 -1.45 11.40
CA LEU A 143 9.96 -2.84 11.69
C LEU A 143 10.06 -3.71 10.44
N LEU A 144 9.61 -3.21 9.29
CA LEU A 144 9.79 -3.87 7.99
C LEU A 144 11.22 -3.74 7.47
N LEU A 145 12.00 -2.84 8.04
CA LEU A 145 13.38 -2.59 7.65
C LEU A 145 14.33 -3.59 8.32
N LYS A 146 15.52 -3.71 7.76
CA LYS A 146 16.64 -4.37 8.41
C LYS A 146 17.61 -3.29 8.88
N GLY A 147 18.27 -3.48 10.03
CA GLY A 147 19.22 -2.48 10.47
C GLY A 147 19.84 -2.75 11.83
N GLY A 148 20.71 -1.84 12.22
CA GLY A 148 21.26 -1.78 13.56
C GLY A 148 21.22 -0.35 14.07
N ILE A 149 20.77 -0.18 15.30
CA ILE A 149 20.70 1.10 15.99
C ILE A 149 21.44 0.97 17.30
N ASP A 150 22.40 1.84 17.55
CA ASP A 150 23.15 1.93 18.81
C ASP A 150 22.72 3.19 19.56
N ILE A 151 22.20 2.99 20.77
CA ILE A 151 21.74 4.06 21.66
C ILE A 151 22.43 3.89 23.03
N PRO A 152 23.59 4.52 23.25
CA PRO A 152 24.33 4.40 24.49
C PRO A 152 23.53 4.79 25.74
N ASP A 153 22.64 5.77 25.61
CA ASP A 153 21.90 6.38 26.73
C ASP A 153 20.52 5.76 26.96
N ILE A 154 20.23 4.62 26.31
CA ILE A 154 18.90 3.98 26.42
C ILE A 154 18.70 3.42 27.83
N PRO A 155 17.56 3.71 28.50
CA PRO A 155 17.27 3.18 29.82
C PRO A 155 16.99 1.67 29.75
N LEU A 156 18.02 0.87 30.05
CA LEU A 156 17.88 -0.59 30.12
C LEU A 156 17.57 -1.00 31.57
N ASN A 157 16.64 -1.94 31.72
CA ASN A 157 16.48 -2.62 33.01
C ASN A 157 17.67 -3.54 33.28
N VAL A 158 17.82 -4.00 34.54
CA VAL A 158 18.94 -4.85 34.97
C VAL A 158 19.05 -6.14 34.17
N SER A 159 17.93 -6.68 33.67
CA SER A 159 17.90 -7.88 32.84
C SER A 159 18.19 -7.64 31.36
N ARG A 160 18.29 -6.37 30.94
CA ARG A 160 18.42 -5.95 29.52
C ARG A 160 17.32 -6.51 28.59
N SER A 161 16.23 -7.02 29.12
CA SER A 161 15.21 -7.73 28.37
C SER A 161 13.98 -6.89 28.07
N PHE A 162 13.86 -5.69 28.62
CA PHE A 162 12.71 -4.81 28.40
C PHE A 162 13.14 -3.33 28.40
N LEU A 163 12.71 -2.62 27.36
CA LEU A 163 12.56 -1.18 27.38
C LEU A 163 11.33 -0.88 28.23
N GLN A 164 11.50 -0.12 29.30
CA GLN A 164 10.33 0.42 30.00
C GLN A 164 9.68 1.43 29.06
N ASN A 165 8.35 1.40 28.98
CA ASN A 165 7.55 2.37 28.22
C ASN A 165 7.73 3.76 28.85
N ASP A 166 8.89 4.35 28.59
CA ASP A 166 9.33 5.63 29.14
C ASP A 166 9.09 6.72 28.07
N ALA A 167 8.72 7.90 28.53
CA ALA A 167 8.60 9.09 27.67
C ALA A 167 9.88 9.35 26.82
N GLN A 168 11.03 8.86 27.26
CA GLN A 168 12.29 8.93 26.53
C GLN A 168 12.29 8.01 25.30
N VAL A 169 11.80 6.78 25.43
CA VAL A 169 11.68 5.81 24.33
C VAL A 169 10.78 6.37 23.21
N GLN A 170 9.64 6.96 23.58
CA GLN A 170 8.73 7.60 22.63
C GLN A 170 9.37 8.80 21.91
N LYS A 171 10.18 9.60 22.60
CA LYS A 171 10.93 10.70 21.98
C LYS A 171 11.95 10.20 20.96
N ILE A 172 12.66 9.12 21.29
CA ILE A 172 13.61 8.49 20.36
C ILE A 172 12.89 7.96 19.14
N SER A 173 11.77 7.27 19.33
CA SER A 173 10.93 6.75 18.25
C SER A 173 10.52 7.85 17.27
N ARG A 174 9.89 8.91 17.75
CA ARG A 174 9.49 10.06 16.90
C ARG A 174 10.69 10.72 16.20
N TYR A 175 11.84 10.75 16.86
CA TYR A 175 13.04 11.28 16.26
C TYR A 175 13.55 10.42 15.09
N ILE A 176 13.52 9.10 15.23
CA ILE A 176 13.88 8.15 14.16
C ILE A 176 12.93 8.36 12.97
N VAL A 177 11.61 8.40 13.21
CA VAL A 177 10.59 8.66 12.19
C VAL A 177 10.89 9.95 11.44
N LYS A 178 11.14 11.03 12.18
CA LYS A 178 11.50 12.32 11.60
C LYS A 178 12.73 12.25 10.71
N LYS A 179 13.80 11.58 11.18
CA LYS A 179 15.05 11.46 10.39
C LYS A 179 14.88 10.64 9.12
N VAL A 180 14.02 9.60 9.17
CA VAL A 180 13.65 8.84 7.99
C VAL A 180 12.90 9.73 6.98
N ALA A 181 11.90 10.47 7.43
CA ALA A 181 11.15 11.40 6.60
C ALA A 181 12.02 12.54 6.05
N ASP A 182 12.87 13.15 6.88
CA ASP A 182 13.81 14.20 6.47
C ASP A 182 14.69 13.72 5.29
N ARG A 183 15.20 12.47 5.39
CA ARG A 183 16.06 11.92 4.33
C ARG A 183 15.34 11.72 3.00
N PHE A 184 14.10 11.26 3.02
CA PHE A 184 13.30 11.15 1.80
C PHE A 184 12.99 12.53 1.20
N ASN A 185 12.65 13.51 2.03
CA ASN A 185 12.43 14.89 1.59
C ASN A 185 13.70 15.51 0.98
N GLU A 186 14.88 15.24 1.54
CA GLU A 186 16.15 15.69 0.96
C GLU A 186 16.33 15.10 -0.45
N ILE A 187 16.23 13.78 -0.61
CA ILE A 187 16.38 13.13 -1.92
C ILE A 187 15.37 13.67 -2.93
N PHE A 188 14.10 13.83 -2.52
CA PHE A 188 13.07 14.39 -3.38
C PHE A 188 13.42 15.79 -3.89
N LYS A 189 14.00 16.64 -3.04
CA LYS A 189 14.39 18.02 -3.39
C LYS A 189 15.67 18.08 -4.21
N GLU A 190 16.65 17.24 -3.89
CA GLU A 190 17.97 17.25 -4.52
C GLU A 190 17.97 16.57 -5.89
N ASP A 191 17.29 15.42 -5.99
CA ASP A 191 17.23 14.59 -7.20
C ASP A 191 15.87 13.88 -7.33
N ARG A 192 14.92 14.57 -7.93
CA ARG A 192 13.57 14.07 -8.19
C ARG A 192 13.58 12.74 -8.97
N LYS A 193 14.45 12.59 -9.97
CA LYS A 193 14.53 11.35 -10.78
C LYS A 193 15.00 10.17 -9.95
N LYS A 194 16.02 10.39 -9.12
CA LYS A 194 16.48 9.36 -8.18
C LYS A 194 15.39 8.95 -7.22
N TYR A 195 14.60 9.91 -6.72
CA TYR A 195 13.46 9.60 -5.84
C TYR A 195 12.38 8.77 -6.55
N GLU A 196 12.07 9.08 -7.82
CA GLU A 196 11.11 8.32 -8.64
C GLU A 196 11.60 6.89 -8.94
N GLU A 197 12.91 6.71 -9.15
CA GLU A 197 13.50 5.38 -9.30
C GLU A 197 13.39 4.57 -8.01
N LEU A 198 13.73 5.18 -6.88
CA LEU A 198 13.60 4.55 -5.55
C LEU A 198 12.13 4.25 -5.21
N TRP A 199 11.20 5.12 -5.61
CA TRP A 199 9.78 4.97 -5.31
C TRP A 199 9.21 3.61 -5.72
N LYS A 200 9.68 3.04 -6.81
CA LYS A 200 9.25 1.72 -7.31
C LYS A 200 9.44 0.61 -6.26
N ASP A 201 10.51 0.72 -5.48
CA ASP A 201 10.89 -0.31 -4.51
C ASP A 201 10.47 0.05 -3.08
N ILE A 202 10.37 1.36 -2.75
CA ILE A 202 10.09 1.82 -1.38
C ILE A 202 8.64 2.24 -1.16
N ASN A 203 7.81 2.39 -2.21
CA ASN A 203 6.46 2.92 -2.08
C ASN A 203 5.60 2.16 -1.07
N SER A 204 5.71 0.84 -1.00
CA SER A 204 4.95 0.02 -0.05
C SER A 204 5.30 0.35 1.41
N PHE A 205 6.58 0.58 1.72
CA PHE A 205 7.02 1.00 3.05
C PHE A 205 6.45 2.39 3.39
N ILE A 206 6.56 3.32 2.44
CA ILE A 206 6.08 4.70 2.64
C ILE A 206 4.56 4.70 2.78
N LYS A 207 3.82 4.07 1.88
CA LYS A 207 2.35 3.98 1.93
C LYS A 207 1.86 3.38 3.26
N PHE A 208 2.51 2.32 3.73
CA PHE A 208 2.20 1.72 5.02
C PHE A 208 2.46 2.68 6.19
N GLY A 209 3.60 3.38 6.16
CA GLY A 209 3.94 4.40 7.15
C GLY A 209 2.95 5.55 7.19
N LEU A 210 2.52 6.05 6.03
CA LEU A 210 1.54 7.12 5.91
C LEU A 210 0.18 6.76 6.53
N ILE A 211 -0.22 5.49 6.45
CA ILE A 211 -1.48 5.00 7.03
C ILE A 211 -1.37 4.79 8.54
N LYS A 212 -0.20 4.43 9.04
CA LYS A 212 0.00 4.00 10.43
C LYS A 212 0.50 5.07 11.38
N ASP A 213 1.18 6.11 10.87
CA ASP A 213 1.85 7.11 11.70
C ASP A 213 1.55 8.53 11.21
N ASP A 214 0.88 9.31 12.05
CA ASP A 214 0.45 10.67 11.73
C ASP A 214 1.63 11.65 11.60
N ASP A 215 2.68 11.50 12.40
CA ASP A 215 3.87 12.36 12.34
C ASP A 215 4.62 12.12 11.02
N PHE A 216 4.71 10.84 10.60
CA PHE A 216 5.28 10.47 9.30
C PHE A 216 4.42 10.97 8.14
N PHE A 217 3.09 10.85 8.25
CA PHE A 217 2.16 11.38 7.26
C PHE A 217 2.39 12.89 7.05
N GLU A 218 2.37 13.67 8.11
CA GLU A 218 2.57 15.12 8.03
C GLU A 218 3.92 15.51 7.41
N ALA A 219 4.96 14.70 7.64
CA ALA A 219 6.28 14.95 7.08
C ALA A 219 6.44 14.53 5.61
N MET A 220 5.61 13.58 5.13
CA MET A 220 5.78 12.95 3.81
C MET A 220 4.66 13.28 2.80
N LYS A 221 3.53 13.83 3.25
CA LYS A 221 2.31 14.04 2.43
C LYS A 221 2.54 14.78 1.12
N ASP A 222 3.51 15.68 1.06
CA ASP A 222 3.78 16.51 -0.12
C ASP A 222 4.67 15.82 -1.17
N ILE A 223 5.30 14.72 -0.81
CA ILE A 223 6.22 13.96 -1.67
C ILE A 223 5.72 12.56 -2.04
N ILE A 224 4.46 12.26 -1.74
CA ILE A 224 3.80 11.02 -2.19
C ILE A 224 3.68 11.04 -3.71
N LEU A 225 4.12 9.97 -4.35
CA LEU A 225 4.06 9.84 -5.81
C LEU A 225 2.96 8.89 -6.25
N PHE A 226 2.28 9.29 -7.30
CA PHE A 226 1.31 8.47 -8.03
C PHE A 226 1.79 8.28 -9.46
N LYS A 227 1.70 7.04 -9.96
CA LYS A 227 2.05 6.75 -11.35
C LYS A 227 0.94 7.24 -12.26
N SER A 228 1.25 8.17 -13.15
CA SER A 228 0.29 8.69 -14.12
C SER A 228 0.14 7.77 -15.33
N ALA A 229 -1.03 7.80 -15.97
CA ALA A 229 -1.28 7.17 -17.26
C ALA A 229 -0.46 7.77 -18.41
N SER A 230 0.14 8.96 -18.22
CA SER A 230 1.14 9.54 -19.14
C SER A 230 2.51 8.88 -19.02
N GLY A 231 2.74 8.06 -18.00
CA GLY A 231 3.97 7.30 -17.79
C GLY A 231 4.97 7.93 -16.81
N ASP A 232 4.73 9.14 -16.35
CA ASP A 232 5.51 9.85 -15.33
C ASP A 232 4.93 9.65 -13.91
N TYR A 233 5.64 10.16 -12.90
CA TYR A 233 5.16 10.21 -11.53
C TYR A 233 4.73 11.64 -11.18
N VAL A 234 3.61 11.75 -10.47
CA VAL A 234 3.05 13.05 -10.03
C VAL A 234 2.80 13.02 -8.52
N THR A 235 3.01 14.18 -7.88
CA THR A 235 2.51 14.41 -6.52
C THR A 235 1.03 14.81 -6.57
N LEU A 236 0.39 14.82 -5.40
CA LEU A 236 -1.01 15.26 -5.30
C LEU A 236 -1.20 16.70 -5.80
N GLU A 237 -0.27 17.61 -5.48
CA GLU A 237 -0.35 19.01 -5.90
C GLU A 237 -0.05 19.17 -7.40
N GLU A 238 0.88 18.41 -7.96
CA GLU A 238 1.13 18.37 -9.40
C GLU A 238 -0.11 17.86 -10.14
N TYR A 239 -0.75 16.80 -9.63
CA TYR A 239 -2.00 16.29 -10.18
C TYR A 239 -3.12 17.34 -10.18
N LYS A 240 -3.35 18.01 -9.05
CA LYS A 240 -4.33 19.11 -8.95
C LYS A 240 -4.06 20.25 -9.93
N THR A 241 -2.78 20.57 -10.13
CA THR A 241 -2.38 21.65 -11.07
C THR A 241 -2.65 21.25 -12.51
N ARG A 242 -2.42 19.99 -12.88
CA ARG A 242 -2.65 19.47 -14.24
C ARG A 242 -4.14 19.30 -14.53
N ASN A 243 -4.93 18.87 -13.53
CA ASN A 243 -6.37 18.68 -13.65
C ASN A 243 -7.12 19.85 -13.05
N LYS A 244 -7.58 20.78 -13.87
CA LYS A 244 -8.44 21.88 -13.42
C LYS A 244 -9.82 21.31 -13.09
N ASN A 245 -10.14 21.22 -11.81
CA ASN A 245 -11.47 20.82 -11.34
C ASN A 245 -12.31 22.04 -11.00
N GLU A 246 -13.55 22.07 -11.48
CA GLU A 246 -14.53 23.15 -11.22
C GLU A 246 -15.45 22.85 -10.01
N GLY A 247 -15.16 21.81 -9.23
CA GLY A 247 -15.99 21.38 -8.10
C GLY A 247 -15.46 21.78 -6.72
N GLU A 248 -16.30 21.63 -5.68
CA GLU A 248 -15.90 21.85 -4.28
C GLU A 248 -14.78 20.91 -3.84
N LYS A 249 -14.75 19.68 -4.38
CA LYS A 249 -13.71 18.68 -4.14
C LYS A 249 -12.93 18.40 -5.42
N THR A 250 -11.62 18.26 -5.29
CA THR A 250 -10.77 17.80 -6.38
C THR A 250 -10.95 16.30 -6.59
N ARG A 251 -11.48 15.88 -7.73
CA ARG A 251 -11.56 14.48 -8.10
C ARG A 251 -10.24 13.97 -8.64
N ILE A 252 -9.74 12.88 -8.06
CA ILE A 252 -8.52 12.21 -8.47
C ILE A 252 -8.94 10.88 -9.12
N TRP A 253 -8.82 10.85 -10.44
CA TRP A 253 -9.24 9.69 -11.22
C TRP A 253 -8.16 8.61 -11.20
N TYR A 254 -8.56 7.38 -10.86
CA TYR A 254 -7.63 6.26 -10.84
C TYR A 254 -8.12 5.05 -11.63
N ALA A 255 -7.17 4.31 -12.20
CA ALA A 255 -7.38 3.03 -12.88
C ALA A 255 -6.63 1.92 -12.15
N SER A 256 -7.24 0.73 -12.07
CA SER A 256 -6.62 -0.44 -11.45
C SER A 256 -5.86 -1.32 -12.44
N SER A 257 -6.11 -1.17 -13.75
CA SER A 257 -5.45 -1.94 -14.80
C SER A 257 -5.47 -1.18 -16.12
N GLU A 258 -4.31 -1.05 -16.73
CA GLU A 258 -4.19 -0.43 -18.07
C GLU A 258 -4.93 -1.27 -19.12
N ASP A 259 -4.76 -2.59 -19.07
CA ASP A 259 -5.31 -3.51 -20.09
C ASP A 259 -6.83 -3.60 -20.07
N THR A 260 -7.41 -3.67 -18.88
CA THR A 260 -8.88 -3.86 -18.72
C THR A 260 -9.66 -2.56 -18.83
N GLN A 261 -9.03 -1.41 -18.64
CA GLN A 261 -9.67 -0.09 -18.61
C GLN A 261 -9.24 0.84 -19.77
N VAL A 262 -8.67 0.28 -20.85
CA VAL A 262 -8.16 1.03 -22.01
C VAL A 262 -9.17 2.03 -22.57
N THR A 263 -10.44 1.64 -22.68
CA THR A 263 -11.50 2.50 -23.25
C THR A 263 -11.71 3.73 -22.38
N TYR A 264 -11.78 3.54 -21.06
CA TYR A 264 -11.94 4.65 -20.10
C TYR A 264 -10.72 5.58 -20.08
N LEU A 265 -9.52 5.02 -20.11
CA LEU A 265 -8.27 5.78 -20.18
C LEU A 265 -8.21 6.65 -21.46
N LYS A 266 -8.65 6.14 -22.60
CA LYS A 266 -8.73 6.92 -23.85
C LYS A 266 -9.72 8.07 -23.72
N MET A 267 -10.90 7.82 -23.19
CA MET A 267 -11.93 8.83 -22.97
C MET A 267 -11.44 9.95 -22.05
N MET A 268 -10.81 9.60 -20.92
CA MET A 268 -10.25 10.57 -20.00
C MET A 268 -9.15 11.42 -20.66
N LYS A 269 -8.28 10.78 -21.44
CA LYS A 269 -7.22 11.46 -22.20
C LYS A 269 -7.76 12.42 -23.22
N GLU A 270 -8.83 12.06 -23.96
CA GLU A 270 -9.50 12.95 -24.93
C GLU A 270 -10.13 14.17 -24.28
N GLN A 271 -10.54 14.05 -23.03
CA GLN A 271 -11.06 15.14 -22.20
C GLN A 271 -9.97 15.95 -21.50
N GLY A 272 -8.69 15.59 -21.68
CA GLY A 272 -7.57 16.22 -21.01
C GLY A 272 -7.50 15.94 -19.51
N ILE A 273 -8.16 14.88 -19.04
CA ILE A 273 -8.16 14.44 -17.65
C ILE A 273 -7.03 13.43 -17.44
N GLU A 274 -6.11 13.74 -16.52
CA GLU A 274 -5.06 12.81 -16.11
C GLU A 274 -5.61 11.75 -15.17
N VAL A 275 -5.18 10.51 -15.36
CA VAL A 275 -5.55 9.36 -14.54
C VAL A 275 -4.30 8.80 -13.88
N ILE A 276 -4.39 8.41 -12.61
CA ILE A 276 -3.31 7.71 -11.93
C ILE A 276 -3.57 6.20 -11.88
N PHE A 277 -2.52 5.40 -11.75
CA PHE A 277 -2.66 3.96 -11.58
C PHE A 277 -2.63 3.56 -10.10
N GLN A 278 -3.50 2.62 -9.77
CA GLN A 278 -3.43 1.86 -8.54
C GLN A 278 -2.46 0.69 -8.78
N ASP A 279 -1.28 0.74 -8.18
CA ASP A 279 -0.21 -0.25 -8.38
C ASP A 279 0.04 -1.15 -7.15
N SER A 280 -0.70 -0.93 -6.06
CA SER A 280 -0.57 -1.69 -4.81
C SER A 280 -1.94 -1.94 -4.14
N PRO A 281 -2.14 -3.09 -3.47
CA PRO A 281 -3.32 -3.32 -2.61
C PRO A 281 -3.46 -2.28 -1.49
N LEU A 282 -2.37 -1.67 -1.05
CA LEU A 282 -2.37 -0.61 -0.04
C LEU A 282 -3.02 0.69 -0.53
N ASP A 283 -3.11 0.91 -1.85
CA ASP A 283 -3.60 2.15 -2.41
C ASP A 283 -5.06 2.45 -2.03
N ASN A 284 -5.91 1.43 -1.93
CA ASN A 284 -7.28 1.63 -1.48
C ASN A 284 -7.35 2.22 -0.06
N HIS A 285 -6.51 1.72 0.84
CA HIS A 285 -6.43 2.22 2.21
C HIS A 285 -5.79 3.61 2.26
N LEU A 286 -4.76 3.84 1.43
CA LEU A 286 -4.12 5.14 1.31
C LEU A 286 -5.09 6.18 0.78
N TYR A 287 -5.88 5.89 -0.26
CA TYR A 287 -6.88 6.81 -0.82
C TYR A 287 -7.91 7.23 0.23
N GLN A 288 -8.48 6.27 0.96
CA GLN A 288 -9.41 6.57 2.06
C GLN A 288 -8.75 7.42 3.15
N HIS A 289 -7.48 7.14 3.48
CA HIS A 289 -6.74 7.94 4.46
C HIS A 289 -6.48 9.36 3.97
N LEU A 290 -6.09 9.54 2.70
CA LEU A 290 -5.89 10.85 2.09
C LEU A 290 -7.19 11.66 2.02
N GLU A 291 -8.31 11.05 1.63
CA GLU A 291 -9.63 11.69 1.64
C GLU A 291 -10.03 12.18 3.03
N TYR A 292 -9.78 11.36 4.05
CA TYR A 292 -10.04 11.73 5.44
C TYR A 292 -9.16 12.92 5.90
N LYS A 293 -7.86 12.90 5.55
CA LYS A 293 -6.91 13.93 5.97
C LYS A 293 -7.11 15.27 5.24
N PHE A 294 -7.39 15.24 3.95
CA PHE A 294 -7.46 16.45 3.13
C PHE A 294 -8.88 17.01 2.97
N ASN A 295 -9.93 16.25 3.24
CA ASN A 295 -11.36 16.65 3.17
C ASN A 295 -11.83 17.25 1.83
N ASN A 296 -10.93 17.79 1.00
CA ASN A 296 -11.19 18.49 -0.25
C ASN A 296 -10.81 17.70 -1.49
N ILE A 297 -10.53 16.40 -1.34
CA ILE A 297 -10.20 15.47 -2.43
C ILE A 297 -11.13 14.26 -2.39
N GLU A 298 -11.28 13.60 -3.52
CA GLU A 298 -12.05 12.38 -3.69
C GLU A 298 -11.38 11.51 -4.75
N PHE A 299 -11.09 10.25 -4.41
CA PHE A 299 -10.53 9.29 -5.37
C PHE A 299 -11.66 8.54 -6.08
N VAL A 300 -11.74 8.70 -7.39
CA VAL A 300 -12.82 8.14 -8.22
C VAL A 300 -12.23 7.16 -9.22
N ARG A 301 -12.75 5.94 -9.22
CA ARG A 301 -12.32 4.94 -10.18
C ARG A 301 -12.93 5.24 -11.57
N VAL A 302 -12.13 5.18 -12.62
CA VAL A 302 -12.52 5.60 -13.99
C VAL A 302 -13.74 4.90 -14.56
N ASP A 303 -14.12 3.73 -14.04
CA ASP A 303 -15.29 2.96 -14.48
C ASP A 303 -16.50 3.06 -13.54
N SER A 304 -16.42 3.84 -12.44
CA SER A 304 -17.50 3.95 -11.46
C SER A 304 -18.54 5.02 -11.77
N GLU A 305 -18.16 6.12 -12.43
CA GLU A 305 -19.05 7.25 -12.71
C GLU A 305 -18.82 7.84 -14.11
N LEU A 306 -19.42 7.18 -15.13
CA LEU A 306 -19.29 7.64 -16.50
C LEU A 306 -20.32 8.70 -16.90
N ASN A 307 -21.45 8.78 -16.21
CA ASN A 307 -22.60 9.53 -16.68
C ASN A 307 -22.38 11.04 -16.75
N ASP A 308 -21.66 11.64 -15.81
CA ASP A 308 -21.54 13.10 -15.75
C ASP A 308 -20.48 13.68 -16.70
N LEU A 309 -19.43 12.91 -17.01
CA LEU A 309 -18.31 13.36 -17.85
C LEU A 309 -18.51 13.10 -19.36
N LEU A 310 -19.31 12.08 -19.69
CA LEU A 310 -19.53 11.66 -21.09
C LEU A 310 -20.75 12.32 -21.73
N ILE A 311 -21.60 12.98 -20.94
CA ILE A 311 -22.70 13.78 -21.49
C ILE A 311 -22.11 15.07 -22.04
N ASN A 312 -21.77 15.03 -23.31
CA ASN A 312 -21.38 16.23 -24.05
C ASN A 312 -22.63 17.13 -24.19
N LYS A 313 -22.78 18.09 -23.27
CA LYS A 313 -23.94 18.99 -23.16
C LYS A 313 -24.17 19.83 -24.43
N ASP A 314 -23.23 19.83 -25.37
CA ASP A 314 -23.30 20.60 -26.62
C ASP A 314 -23.59 19.80 -27.89
N LYS A 315 -23.64 18.45 -27.81
CA LYS A 315 -24.07 17.63 -28.95
C LYS A 315 -25.59 17.61 -29.00
N LYS A 316 -26.18 18.34 -29.95
CA LYS A 316 -27.54 18.04 -30.43
C LYS A 316 -27.52 16.60 -30.93
N GLU A 317 -28.29 15.73 -30.30
CA GLU A 317 -28.47 14.36 -30.77
C GLU A 317 -29.07 14.40 -32.21
N LEU A 318 -28.29 13.89 -33.15
CA LEU A 318 -28.76 13.72 -34.52
C LEU A 318 -29.71 12.52 -34.51
N VAL A 319 -30.96 12.74 -34.92
CA VAL A 319 -31.98 11.71 -35.07
C VAL A 319 -31.91 11.15 -36.49
N ASP A 320 -32.01 9.84 -36.64
CA ASP A 320 -32.07 9.20 -37.95
C ASP A 320 -33.46 9.36 -38.63
N LEU A 321 -33.61 8.78 -39.80
CA LEU A 321 -34.86 8.80 -40.58
C LEU A 321 -36.03 8.10 -39.85
N GLU A 322 -35.74 7.29 -38.84
CA GLU A 322 -36.73 6.59 -37.99
C GLU A 322 -36.92 7.28 -36.64
N ASN A 323 -36.41 8.51 -36.51
CA ASN A 323 -36.50 9.33 -35.31
C ASN A 323 -35.82 8.74 -34.06
N ARG A 324 -34.78 7.90 -34.25
CA ARG A 324 -33.99 7.27 -33.21
C ARG A 324 -32.64 7.98 -33.01
N THR A 325 -32.27 8.18 -31.78
CA THR A 325 -30.95 8.73 -31.41
C THR A 325 -29.85 7.67 -31.54
N ASP A 326 -28.59 8.08 -31.66
CA ASP A 326 -27.44 7.15 -31.67
C ASP A 326 -27.33 6.39 -30.34
N SER A 327 -27.77 6.99 -29.22
CA SER A 327 -27.87 6.35 -27.91
C SER A 327 -28.91 5.20 -27.92
N GLU A 328 -30.05 5.40 -28.54
CA GLU A 328 -31.09 4.35 -28.68
C GLU A 328 -30.62 3.19 -29.55
N LYS A 329 -29.87 3.44 -30.63
CA LYS A 329 -29.26 2.40 -31.46
C LYS A 329 -28.19 1.59 -30.71
N LEU A 330 -27.34 2.25 -29.99
CA LEU A 330 -26.34 1.59 -29.14
C LEU A 330 -27.02 0.72 -28.08
N THR A 331 -28.05 1.24 -27.42
CA THR A 331 -28.84 0.49 -26.45
C THR A 331 -29.47 -0.77 -27.10
N GLU A 332 -30.04 -0.66 -28.29
CA GLU A 332 -30.59 -1.79 -29.01
C GLU A 332 -29.52 -2.83 -29.42
N ILE A 333 -28.32 -2.36 -29.83
CA ILE A 333 -27.19 -3.23 -30.16
C ILE A 333 -26.71 -3.97 -28.91
N PHE A 334 -26.59 -3.29 -27.76
CA PHE A 334 -26.22 -3.91 -26.48
C PHE A 334 -27.27 -4.95 -26.04
N TYR A 335 -28.55 -4.65 -26.14
CA TYR A 335 -29.61 -5.63 -25.84
C TYR A 335 -29.57 -6.84 -26.75
N ARG A 336 -29.25 -6.67 -28.05
CA ARG A 336 -29.04 -7.79 -28.97
C ARG A 336 -27.78 -8.60 -28.70
N ALA A 337 -26.68 -7.94 -28.28
CA ALA A 337 -25.39 -8.57 -28.02
C ALA A 337 -25.35 -9.34 -26.69
N LEU A 338 -26.05 -8.84 -25.67
CA LEU A 338 -26.11 -9.48 -24.34
C LEU A 338 -27.05 -10.69 -24.27
N GLY A 339 -27.79 -10.98 -25.38
CA GLY A 339 -28.58 -12.22 -25.59
C GLY A 339 -29.62 -12.51 -24.52
N GLN A 340 -30.77 -12.77 -24.95
CA GLN A 340 -31.97 -13.49 -24.48
C GLN A 340 -32.46 -13.42 -23.01
N ASN A 341 -31.80 -12.82 -22.03
CA ASN A 341 -32.27 -12.83 -20.63
C ASN A 341 -31.99 -11.50 -19.89
N VAL A 342 -32.48 -10.38 -20.38
CA VAL A 342 -32.51 -9.16 -19.56
C VAL A 342 -33.91 -9.07 -18.94
N GLU A 343 -34.03 -9.62 -17.74
CA GLU A 343 -35.21 -9.45 -16.88
C GLU A 343 -34.99 -8.21 -16.02
N ALA A 344 -35.88 -7.25 -16.09
CA ALA A 344 -35.91 -6.10 -15.19
C ALA A 344 -36.63 -6.49 -13.90
N SER A 345 -35.97 -6.41 -12.79
CA SER A 345 -36.52 -6.75 -11.47
C SER A 345 -36.80 -5.49 -10.66
N PHE A 346 -38.01 -5.35 -10.14
CA PHE A 346 -38.45 -4.24 -9.29
C PHE A 346 -38.91 -4.74 -7.96
N SER A 347 -38.75 -3.94 -6.90
CA SER A 347 -39.52 -4.16 -5.67
C SER A 347 -41.01 -3.85 -5.92
N LYS A 348 -41.92 -4.49 -5.20
CA LYS A 348 -43.35 -4.18 -5.29
C LYS A 348 -43.65 -2.71 -4.99
N GLU A 349 -42.90 -2.10 -4.12
CA GLU A 349 -43.01 -0.70 -3.73
C GLU A 349 -42.60 0.22 -4.90
N SER A 350 -41.43 -0.01 -5.46
CA SER A 350 -40.90 0.74 -6.62
C SER A 350 -41.81 0.65 -7.84
N TYR A 351 -42.29 -0.57 -8.14
CA TYR A 351 -43.27 -0.75 -9.23
C TYR A 351 -44.62 -0.08 -8.93
N GLY A 352 -45.07 -0.10 -7.69
CA GLY A 352 -46.26 0.61 -7.24
C GLY A 352 -46.14 2.12 -7.40
N ASP A 353 -44.99 2.71 -7.14
CA ASP A 353 -44.75 4.14 -7.33
C ASP A 353 -44.65 4.52 -8.81
N PHE A 354 -44.07 3.67 -9.66
CA PHE A 354 -44.10 3.81 -11.12
C PHE A 354 -45.54 3.82 -11.63
N LEU A 355 -46.38 2.89 -11.19
CA LEU A 355 -47.79 2.82 -11.64
C LEU A 355 -48.65 3.98 -11.16
N LYS A 356 -48.32 4.63 -10.01
CA LYS A 356 -49.01 5.87 -9.58
C LYS A 356 -48.76 7.01 -10.56
N LYS A 357 -47.57 7.08 -11.12
CA LYS A 357 -47.19 8.10 -12.14
C LYS A 357 -47.75 7.76 -13.53
N HIS A 358 -47.77 6.47 -13.86
CA HIS A 358 -48.18 5.98 -15.18
C HIS A 358 -49.30 4.91 -15.11
N PRO A 359 -50.55 5.28 -14.72
CA PRO A 359 -51.62 4.29 -14.49
C PRO A 359 -51.96 3.43 -15.70
N GLN A 360 -51.82 3.98 -16.92
CA GLN A 360 -52.07 3.29 -18.17
C GLN A 360 -51.07 2.15 -18.43
N ALA A 361 -49.88 2.20 -17.87
CA ALA A 361 -48.87 1.20 -18.06
C ALA A 361 -49.24 -0.16 -17.45
N ALA A 362 -50.07 -0.17 -16.40
CA ALA A 362 -50.47 -1.40 -15.73
C ALA A 362 -51.07 -2.46 -16.67
N ASN A 363 -51.98 -2.05 -17.54
CA ASN A 363 -52.65 -2.96 -18.46
C ASN A 363 -51.72 -3.40 -19.62
N ILE A 364 -50.85 -2.52 -20.04
CA ILE A 364 -49.90 -2.77 -21.14
C ILE A 364 -48.79 -3.71 -20.70
N LEU A 365 -48.27 -3.53 -19.47
CA LEU A 365 -47.19 -4.34 -18.93
C LEU A 365 -47.65 -5.69 -18.35
N ALA A 366 -48.92 -5.82 -17.98
CA ALA A 366 -49.46 -7.02 -17.34
C ALA A 366 -49.09 -8.37 -18.01
N PRO A 367 -49.06 -8.49 -19.36
CA PRO A 367 -48.65 -9.75 -20.02
C PRO A 367 -47.17 -10.10 -19.89
N TYR A 368 -46.31 -9.14 -19.53
CA TYR A 368 -44.86 -9.26 -19.47
C TYR A 368 -44.34 -9.35 -18.05
N ILE A 369 -45.25 -9.38 -17.05
CA ILE A 369 -44.90 -9.38 -15.63
C ILE A 369 -44.93 -10.78 -15.06
N LYS A 370 -43.87 -11.13 -14.34
CA LYS A 370 -43.80 -12.32 -13.49
C LYS A 370 -43.61 -11.88 -12.01
N ASN A 371 -44.46 -12.38 -11.13
CA ASN A 371 -44.32 -12.13 -9.69
C ASN A 371 -43.45 -13.20 -9.06
N GLU A 372 -42.34 -12.82 -8.46
CA GLU A 372 -41.44 -13.70 -7.70
C GLU A 372 -41.22 -13.18 -6.27
N GLY A 373 -42.01 -13.72 -5.32
CA GLY A 373 -41.95 -13.28 -3.94
C GLY A 373 -42.32 -11.80 -3.75
N ASP A 374 -41.37 -11.01 -3.23
CA ASP A 374 -41.52 -9.54 -3.09
C ASP A 374 -41.10 -8.74 -4.31
N ARG A 375 -40.73 -9.39 -5.40
CA ARG A 375 -40.26 -8.76 -6.62
C ARG A 375 -41.22 -8.94 -7.77
N ILE A 376 -41.21 -7.96 -8.66
CA ILE A 376 -41.90 -7.96 -9.94
C ILE A 376 -40.83 -7.97 -11.01
N ILE A 377 -40.85 -9.01 -11.84
CA ILE A 377 -39.93 -9.18 -12.96
C ILE A 377 -40.67 -8.85 -14.22
N ILE A 378 -40.11 -7.95 -15.04
CA ILE A 378 -40.64 -7.58 -16.35
C ILE A 378 -39.66 -8.06 -17.42
N ASN A 379 -40.10 -8.94 -18.30
CA ASN A 379 -39.32 -9.37 -19.44
C ASN A 379 -39.40 -8.32 -20.55
N LEU A 380 -38.42 -7.45 -20.63
CA LEU A 380 -38.33 -6.36 -21.60
C LEU A 380 -38.02 -6.85 -23.01
N TYR A 381 -37.45 -8.06 -23.16
CA TYR A 381 -37.11 -8.64 -24.46
C TYR A 381 -38.36 -9.08 -25.24
N ASP A 382 -39.33 -9.63 -24.54
CA ASP A 382 -40.56 -10.11 -25.15
C ASP A 382 -41.52 -8.97 -25.55
N MET A 383 -41.22 -7.72 -25.15
CA MET A 383 -42.00 -6.56 -25.55
C MET A 383 -41.80 -6.25 -27.04
N GLN A 384 -42.84 -6.47 -27.83
CA GLN A 384 -42.83 -6.08 -29.22
C GLN A 384 -42.77 -4.55 -29.42
N PRO A 385 -42.18 -4.04 -30.51
CA PRO A 385 -42.08 -2.61 -30.79
C PRO A 385 -43.42 -1.84 -30.65
N ALA A 386 -44.52 -2.45 -31.06
CA ALA A 386 -45.84 -1.87 -30.92
C ALA A 386 -46.30 -1.63 -29.47
N VAL A 387 -45.82 -2.46 -28.53
CA VAL A 387 -46.11 -2.29 -27.07
C VAL A 387 -45.32 -1.14 -26.51
N ARG A 388 -44.08 -0.99 -26.94
CA ARG A 388 -43.21 0.15 -26.54
C ARG A 388 -43.80 1.48 -27.03
N GLU A 389 -44.35 1.49 -28.24
CA GLU A 389 -45.00 2.66 -28.82
C GLU A 389 -46.29 3.05 -28.06
N GLN A 390 -47.06 2.07 -27.56
CA GLN A 390 -48.23 2.30 -26.71
C GLN A 390 -47.91 2.86 -25.34
N LEU A 391 -46.75 2.50 -24.75
CA LEU A 391 -46.30 3.03 -23.47
C LEU A 391 -45.88 4.49 -23.57
N GLY A 392 -45.34 4.90 -24.71
CA GLY A 392 -44.82 6.24 -24.94
C GLY A 392 -43.42 6.45 -24.34
N LYS A 393 -42.65 7.36 -24.93
CA LYS A 393 -41.24 7.59 -24.59
C LYS A 393 -41.03 7.93 -23.13
N SER A 394 -41.77 8.87 -22.55
CA SER A 394 -41.57 9.31 -21.17
C SER A 394 -41.90 8.23 -20.13
N THR A 395 -42.81 7.32 -20.44
CA THR A 395 -43.18 6.19 -19.57
C THR A 395 -42.10 5.10 -19.59
N LEU A 396 -41.49 4.87 -20.77
CA LEU A 396 -40.35 3.95 -20.91
C LEU A 396 -39.09 4.48 -20.23
N ASP A 397 -38.80 5.76 -20.38
CA ASP A 397 -37.65 6.40 -19.74
C ASP A 397 -37.80 6.30 -18.19
N ASP A 398 -38.96 6.62 -17.63
CA ASP A 398 -39.25 6.49 -16.21
C ASP A 398 -39.19 5.01 -15.72
N LEU A 399 -39.60 4.07 -16.59
CA LEU A 399 -39.47 2.64 -16.29
C LEU A 399 -38.00 2.22 -16.24
N PHE A 400 -37.18 2.67 -17.18
CA PHE A 400 -35.74 2.37 -17.23
C PHE A 400 -34.96 3.03 -16.09
N ASP A 401 -35.31 4.22 -15.68
CA ASP A 401 -34.67 4.89 -14.54
C ASP A 401 -34.87 4.11 -13.23
N HIS A 402 -36.06 3.51 -13.04
CA HIS A 402 -36.33 2.65 -11.89
C HIS A 402 -35.57 1.31 -11.95
N VAL A 403 -35.45 0.72 -13.15
CA VAL A 403 -34.61 -0.48 -13.37
C VAL A 403 -33.16 -0.21 -13.08
N TYR A 404 -32.63 0.93 -13.51
CA TYR A 404 -31.23 1.27 -13.29
C TYR A 404 -30.88 1.42 -11.80
N THR A 405 -31.78 1.93 -10.99
CA THR A 405 -31.59 2.10 -9.56
C THR A 405 -31.54 0.75 -8.84
N ASP A 406 -32.38 -0.21 -9.22
CA ASP A 406 -32.39 -1.55 -8.63
C ASP A 406 -31.23 -2.44 -9.15
N LEU A 407 -30.81 -2.29 -10.41
CA LEU A 407 -29.65 -3.00 -10.97
C LEU A 407 -28.32 -2.60 -10.30
N LYS A 408 -28.16 -1.38 -9.83
CA LYS A 408 -26.99 -0.97 -9.04
C LYS A 408 -26.84 -1.79 -7.75
N VAL A 409 -27.90 -2.33 -7.21
CA VAL A 409 -27.89 -3.17 -5.99
C VAL A 409 -27.59 -4.64 -6.32
N GLU A 410 -27.97 -5.16 -7.47
CA GLU A 410 -27.84 -6.58 -7.83
C GLU A 410 -26.55 -6.95 -8.58
N VAL A 411 -25.90 -6.04 -9.29
CA VAL A 411 -24.58 -6.29 -9.93
C VAL A 411 -23.51 -6.71 -8.93
N LYS A 412 -23.70 -6.44 -7.64
CA LYS A 412 -22.83 -6.97 -6.57
C LYS A 412 -22.97 -8.47 -6.30
N SER A 413 -23.98 -9.14 -6.84
CA SER A 413 -24.26 -10.57 -6.58
C SER A 413 -24.13 -11.51 -7.79
N LEU A 414 -23.85 -11.00 -8.99
CA LEU A 414 -23.65 -11.83 -10.18
C LEU A 414 -22.23 -12.42 -10.17
N LYS A 415 -22.16 -13.72 -9.92
CA LYS A 415 -20.95 -14.51 -10.18
C LYS A 415 -20.59 -14.43 -11.66
N THR A 416 -19.31 -14.12 -11.93
CA THR A 416 -18.71 -14.20 -13.28
C THR A 416 -19.09 -15.54 -13.94
N PRO A 417 -19.61 -15.58 -15.18
CA PRO A 417 -19.78 -16.83 -15.88
C PRO A 417 -18.42 -17.49 -16.12
N GLU A 418 -18.32 -18.77 -15.78
CA GLU A 418 -17.17 -19.60 -16.11
C GLU A 418 -17.01 -19.63 -17.63
N ILE A 419 -15.89 -19.14 -18.12
CA ILE A 419 -15.50 -19.30 -19.53
C ILE A 419 -15.07 -20.75 -19.69
N PRO A 420 -15.71 -21.56 -20.58
CA PRO A 420 -15.22 -22.90 -20.84
C PRO A 420 -13.83 -22.83 -21.45
N SER A 421 -12.87 -23.52 -20.84
CA SER A 421 -11.54 -23.75 -21.41
C SER A 421 -11.72 -24.45 -22.76
N MET A 422 -11.46 -23.74 -23.84
CA MET A 422 -11.15 -24.40 -25.11
C MET A 422 -9.70 -24.85 -25.12
N ILE A 423 -9.54 -26.14 -25.29
CA ILE A 423 -8.30 -26.89 -25.54
C ILE A 423 -7.57 -26.35 -26.78
#